data_5ebe06378dc3d48daaf8bf3f47454ee8
#
_entry.id   5ebe06378dc3d48daaf8bf3f47454ee8
#
_cell.length_a   1.000
_cell.length_b   1.000
_cell.length_c   1.000
_cell.angle_alpha   90.00
_cell.angle_beta   90.00
_cell.angle_gamma   90.00
#
_symmetry.space_group_name_H-M   'P 1'
#
loop_
_entity.id
_entity.type
_entity.pdbx_description
1 polymer ?
#
loop_
_entity_poly.entity_id
_entity_poly.type
_entity_poly.pdbx_seq_one_letter_code
_entity_poly.pdbx_strand_id
1 'polypeptide(L)'
;MKLLAVETATEGCSAALYVDGAISERFELAPRHHTKLILPMIDELMREAGLKPSELDALAFGCGPGSFTGIRIATGVIQGIALGADLPVVCVSTLAAMAQEFFDRTDNTLAFTAIDARMDEIFWGVYQRDALGFAELLGNESVTPAALVECAIEGSGVGIGSGWGVYADVLMERLAGRVSHYESDNLPRAALIARLGARGFEQGLAVPVELATPVYLRDKVAKTEAERRQTAEILKTSQV
;
A
#
# COMPACT_ATOMS: atom_id res chain seq x y z
N MET A 1 23.65 1.34 3.14
CA MET A 1 22.40 1.84 3.74
C MET A 1 21.68 0.72 4.45
N LYS A 2 21.19 0.95 5.66
CA LYS A 2 20.42 0.00 6.48
C LYS A 2 19.06 0.59 6.80
N LEU A 3 17.97 -0.07 6.41
CA LEU A 3 16.61 0.43 6.59
C LEU A 3 15.70 -0.71 7.06
N LEU A 4 14.89 -0.46 8.11
CA LEU A 4 13.84 -1.36 8.54
C LEU A 4 12.49 -0.86 8.00
N ALA A 5 11.69 -1.77 7.45
CA ALA A 5 10.37 -1.47 6.92
C ALA A 5 9.28 -2.37 7.52
N VAL A 6 8.05 -1.84 7.61
CA VAL A 6 6.87 -2.62 8.02
C VAL A 6 5.68 -2.35 7.10
N GLU A 7 4.84 -3.39 6.95
CA GLU A 7 3.58 -3.30 6.22
C GLU A 7 2.49 -4.11 6.93
N THR A 8 1.38 -3.45 7.23
CA THR A 8 0.23 -4.05 7.94
C THR A 8 -1.11 -3.51 7.44
N ALA A 9 -1.15 -2.89 6.25
CA ALA A 9 -2.35 -2.20 5.74
C ALA A 9 -3.45 -3.13 5.21
N THR A 10 -3.15 -4.41 4.99
CA THR A 10 -4.10 -5.42 4.48
C THR A 10 -4.15 -6.64 5.41
N GLU A 11 -4.52 -7.82 4.89
CA GLU A 11 -4.49 -9.09 5.64
C GLU A 11 -3.06 -9.62 5.86
N GLY A 12 -2.09 -9.12 5.09
CA GLY A 12 -0.68 -9.42 5.26
C GLY A 12 -0.06 -8.63 6.42
N CYS A 13 0.81 -9.29 7.18
CA CYS A 13 1.66 -8.67 8.20
C CYS A 13 3.11 -8.95 7.82
N SER A 14 3.92 -7.93 7.65
CA SER A 14 5.31 -8.13 7.27
C SER A 14 6.25 -7.06 7.84
N ALA A 15 7.49 -7.50 8.08
CA ALA A 15 8.63 -6.64 8.36
C ALA A 15 9.77 -7.02 7.42
N ALA A 16 10.58 -6.06 7.02
CA ALA A 16 11.76 -6.29 6.18
C ALA A 16 12.94 -5.43 6.61
N LEU A 17 14.12 -6.00 6.48
CA LEU A 17 15.39 -5.32 6.71
C LEU A 17 16.15 -5.23 5.39
N TYR A 18 16.44 -4.02 4.95
CA TYR A 18 17.31 -3.70 3.80
C TYR A 18 18.70 -3.38 4.33
N VAL A 19 19.69 -4.11 3.85
CA VAL A 19 21.11 -3.87 4.19
C VAL A 19 21.92 -3.88 2.89
N ASP A 20 22.40 -2.73 2.48
CA ASP A 20 23.29 -2.53 1.32
C ASP A 20 22.83 -3.26 0.04
N GLY A 21 21.54 -3.20 -0.25
CA GLY A 21 20.90 -3.82 -1.42
C GLY A 21 20.29 -5.19 -1.17
N ALA A 22 20.65 -5.88 -0.09
CA ALA A 22 20.03 -7.15 0.29
C ALA A 22 18.78 -6.92 1.16
N ILE A 23 17.72 -7.68 0.89
CA ILE A 23 16.46 -7.60 1.65
C ILE A 23 16.18 -8.95 2.31
N SER A 24 15.97 -8.92 3.62
CA SER A 24 15.43 -10.04 4.40
C SER A 24 14.03 -9.68 4.87
N GLU A 25 13.07 -10.60 4.77
CA GLU A 25 11.68 -10.35 5.12
C GLU A 25 11.10 -11.44 6.01
N ARG A 26 10.15 -11.04 6.86
CA ARG A 26 9.16 -11.91 7.51
C ARG A 26 7.78 -11.50 7.02
N PHE A 27 7.01 -12.46 6.56
CA PHE A 27 5.65 -12.26 6.07
C PHE A 27 4.74 -13.36 6.60
N GLU A 28 3.56 -12.98 7.06
CA GLU A 28 2.50 -13.91 7.46
C GLU A 28 1.14 -13.37 7.03
N LEU A 29 0.29 -14.24 6.50
CA LEU A 29 -1.11 -13.93 6.27
C LEU A 29 -1.86 -14.08 7.60
N ALA A 30 -2.12 -12.99 8.29
CA ALA A 30 -2.55 -12.99 9.68
C ALA A 30 -3.65 -11.95 9.98
N PRO A 31 -4.84 -12.11 9.40
CA PRO A 31 -5.93 -11.18 9.63
C PRO A 31 -6.20 -10.97 11.12
N ARG A 32 -6.19 -9.71 11.58
CA ARG A 32 -6.42 -9.29 12.98
C ARG A 32 -5.33 -9.68 13.99
N HIS A 33 -4.19 -10.25 13.56
CA HIS A 33 -3.10 -10.64 14.47
C HIS A 33 -1.85 -9.75 14.33
N HIS A 34 -1.87 -8.70 13.51
CA HIS A 34 -0.73 -7.83 13.22
C HIS A 34 -0.02 -7.32 14.48
N THR A 35 -0.77 -6.87 15.50
CA THR A 35 -0.19 -6.37 16.76
C THR A 35 0.62 -7.41 17.54
N LYS A 36 0.32 -8.70 17.34
CA LYS A 36 1.05 -9.80 18.00
C LYS A 36 2.30 -10.22 17.24
N LEU A 37 2.33 -9.99 15.94
CA LEU A 37 3.36 -10.53 15.04
C LEU A 37 4.43 -9.51 14.67
N ILE A 38 4.06 -8.25 14.50
CA ILE A 38 4.96 -7.27 13.88
C ILE A 38 6.24 -7.03 14.68
N LEU A 39 6.15 -6.87 16.01
CA LEU A 39 7.34 -6.67 16.85
C LEU A 39 8.24 -7.92 16.93
N PRO A 40 7.72 -9.16 17.10
CA PRO A 40 8.51 -10.36 16.95
C PRO A 40 9.23 -10.49 15.60
N MET A 41 8.55 -10.18 14.48
CA MET A 41 9.16 -10.21 13.15
C MET A 41 10.34 -9.23 13.03
N ILE A 42 10.19 -8.02 13.59
CA ILE A 42 11.26 -7.02 13.64
C ILE A 42 12.43 -7.52 14.48
N ASP A 43 12.17 -8.05 15.68
CA ASP A 43 13.20 -8.55 16.58
C ASP A 43 14.01 -9.69 15.95
N GLU A 44 13.35 -10.63 15.27
CA GLU A 44 13.99 -11.70 14.55
C GLU A 44 14.95 -11.20 13.47
N LEU A 45 14.48 -10.28 12.61
CA LEU A 45 15.29 -9.70 11.53
C LEU A 45 16.51 -8.95 12.06
N MET A 46 16.30 -8.10 13.07
CA MET A 46 17.38 -7.32 13.68
C MET A 46 18.42 -8.21 14.37
N ARG A 47 17.96 -9.24 15.11
CA ARG A 47 18.84 -10.21 15.77
C ARG A 47 19.64 -11.05 14.78
N GLU A 48 19.03 -11.52 13.70
CA GLU A 48 19.71 -12.31 12.66
C GLU A 48 20.78 -11.46 11.92
N ALA A 49 20.50 -10.19 11.71
CA ALA A 49 21.46 -9.26 11.10
C ALA A 49 22.53 -8.77 12.09
N GLY A 50 22.37 -9.05 13.40
CA GLY A 50 23.26 -8.55 14.46
C GLY A 50 23.22 -7.03 14.60
N LEU A 51 22.09 -6.39 14.26
CA LEU A 51 21.94 -4.94 14.27
C LEU A 51 21.06 -4.46 15.42
N LYS A 52 21.38 -3.26 15.93
CA LYS A 52 20.53 -2.50 16.84
C LYS A 52 19.78 -1.41 16.08
N PRO A 53 18.62 -0.94 16.56
CA PRO A 53 17.89 0.16 15.90
C PRO A 53 18.75 1.41 15.67
N SER A 54 19.65 1.75 16.57
CA SER A 54 20.58 2.90 16.43
C SER A 54 21.64 2.75 15.34
N GLU A 55 21.74 1.59 14.70
CA GLU A 55 22.65 1.33 13.59
C GLU A 55 21.97 1.38 12.22
N LEU A 56 20.65 1.67 12.21
CA LEU A 56 19.89 1.92 10.99
C LEU A 56 20.08 3.37 10.52
N ASP A 57 19.97 3.59 9.21
CA ASP A 57 20.00 4.93 8.62
C ASP A 57 18.60 5.57 8.54
N ALA A 58 17.57 4.76 8.38
CA ALA A 58 16.18 5.19 8.27
C ALA A 58 15.20 4.05 8.56
N LEU A 59 13.94 4.44 8.69
CA LEU A 59 12.80 3.53 8.74
C LEU A 59 11.85 3.80 7.59
N ALA A 60 11.01 2.82 7.20
CA ALA A 60 9.93 3.01 6.25
C ALA A 60 8.69 2.25 6.69
N PHE A 61 7.52 2.69 6.23
CA PHE A 61 6.28 1.95 6.46
C PHE A 61 5.27 2.17 5.35
N GLY A 62 4.39 1.19 5.16
CA GLY A 62 3.19 1.35 4.35
C GLY A 62 2.25 2.33 5.02
N CYS A 63 2.26 3.59 4.55
CA CYS A 63 1.47 4.66 5.14
C CYS A 63 -0.01 4.63 4.71
N GLY A 64 -0.39 3.68 3.89
CA GLY A 64 -1.72 3.55 3.27
C GLY A 64 -1.69 3.80 1.76
N PRO A 65 -2.86 3.71 1.12
CA PRO A 65 -4.17 3.43 1.70
C PRO A 65 -4.36 1.97 2.14
N GLY A 66 -5.35 1.72 3.02
CA GLY A 66 -5.67 0.37 3.47
C GLY A 66 -6.56 0.34 4.70
N SER A 67 -6.50 -0.77 5.44
CA SER A 67 -7.21 -0.96 6.69
C SER A 67 -6.85 0.13 7.72
N PHE A 68 -7.86 0.82 8.23
CA PHE A 68 -7.70 1.88 9.22
C PHE A 68 -6.90 1.46 10.47
N THR A 69 -7.15 0.24 10.95
CA THR A 69 -6.39 -0.33 12.07
C THR A 69 -4.98 -0.73 11.63
N GLY A 70 -4.86 -1.35 10.47
CA GLY A 70 -3.58 -1.83 9.96
C GLY A 70 -2.57 -0.71 9.77
N ILE A 71 -2.93 0.35 9.04
CA ILE A 71 -2.01 1.47 8.80
C ILE A 71 -1.57 2.17 10.11
N ARG A 72 -2.44 2.21 11.14
CA ARG A 72 -2.08 2.76 12.45
C ARG A 72 -1.13 1.87 13.24
N ILE A 73 -1.22 0.55 13.08
CA ILE A 73 -0.26 -0.38 13.69
C ILE A 73 1.12 -0.13 13.09
N ALA A 74 1.26 -0.10 11.76
CA ALA A 74 2.53 0.22 11.09
C ALA A 74 3.09 1.58 11.55
N THR A 75 2.24 2.61 11.50
CA THR A 75 2.64 3.97 11.92
C THR A 75 3.14 3.99 13.36
N GLY A 76 2.36 3.44 14.32
CA GLY A 76 2.73 3.47 15.74
C GLY A 76 4.01 2.69 16.05
N VAL A 77 4.21 1.54 15.39
CA VAL A 77 5.44 0.75 15.52
C VAL A 77 6.66 1.53 15.01
N ILE A 78 6.54 2.08 13.80
CA ILE A 78 7.66 2.85 13.19
C ILE A 78 7.93 4.13 13.96
N GLN A 79 6.90 4.87 14.37
CA GLN A 79 7.09 6.06 15.19
C GLN A 79 7.77 5.75 16.53
N GLY A 80 7.39 4.64 17.18
CA GLY A 80 8.03 4.21 18.44
C GLY A 80 9.52 3.91 18.28
N ILE A 81 9.89 3.19 17.22
CA ILE A 81 11.30 2.88 16.92
C ILE A 81 12.06 4.15 16.50
N ALA A 82 11.47 4.97 15.63
CA ALA A 82 12.06 6.22 15.14
C ALA A 82 12.39 7.18 16.30
N LEU A 83 11.43 7.37 17.21
CA LEU A 83 11.64 8.21 18.40
C LEU A 83 12.72 7.67 19.33
N GLY A 84 12.75 6.34 19.52
CA GLY A 84 13.74 5.70 20.41
C GLY A 84 15.17 5.67 19.85
N ALA A 85 15.33 5.72 18.53
CA ALA A 85 16.62 5.63 17.85
C ALA A 85 17.03 6.93 17.12
N ASP A 86 16.22 7.99 17.19
CA ASP A 86 16.40 9.27 16.50
C ASP A 86 16.60 9.12 14.98
N LEU A 87 15.66 8.39 14.34
CA LEU A 87 15.75 8.02 12.92
C LEU A 87 14.70 8.74 12.07
N PRO A 88 15.06 9.15 10.85
CA PRO A 88 14.10 9.63 9.87
C PRO A 88 13.24 8.49 9.31
N VAL A 89 12.06 8.84 8.80
CA VAL A 89 11.05 7.88 8.32
C VAL A 89 10.65 8.19 6.88
N VAL A 90 10.58 7.18 6.03
CA VAL A 90 10.01 7.27 4.68
C VAL A 90 8.61 6.67 4.66
N CYS A 91 7.62 7.48 4.27
CA CYS A 91 6.25 7.03 4.04
C CYS A 91 6.13 6.47 2.62
N VAL A 92 5.69 5.22 2.48
CA VAL A 92 5.54 4.55 1.19
C VAL A 92 4.08 4.17 0.98
N SER A 93 3.53 4.45 -0.20
CA SER A 93 2.18 4.03 -0.53
C SER A 93 2.07 2.50 -0.58
N THR A 94 1.00 1.97 0.02
CA THR A 94 0.63 0.55 -0.06
C THR A 94 0.37 0.13 -1.51
N LEU A 95 -0.29 0.98 -2.32
CA LEU A 95 -0.55 0.72 -3.74
C LEU A 95 0.76 0.72 -4.55
N ALA A 96 1.68 1.63 -4.23
CA ALA A 96 3.01 1.65 -4.86
C ALA A 96 3.79 0.36 -4.58
N ALA A 97 3.74 -0.16 -3.36
CA ALA A 97 4.40 -1.42 -3.00
C ALA A 97 3.82 -2.61 -3.78
N MET A 98 2.50 -2.66 -4.00
CA MET A 98 1.86 -3.69 -4.81
C MET A 98 2.27 -3.59 -6.29
N ALA A 99 2.29 -2.38 -6.84
CA ALA A 99 2.75 -2.14 -8.21
C ALA A 99 4.24 -2.52 -8.37
N GLN A 100 5.07 -2.20 -7.38
CA GLN A 100 6.50 -2.55 -7.40
C GLN A 100 6.71 -4.06 -7.41
N GLU A 101 5.99 -4.81 -6.58
CA GLU A 101 6.05 -6.28 -6.56
C GLU A 101 5.72 -6.85 -7.95
N PHE A 102 4.68 -6.33 -8.58
CA PHE A 102 4.26 -6.75 -9.91
C PHE A 102 5.34 -6.42 -10.97
N PHE A 103 5.91 -5.22 -10.94
CA PHE A 103 6.97 -4.84 -11.89
C PHE A 103 8.27 -5.62 -11.70
N ASP A 104 8.59 -6.05 -10.48
CA ASP A 104 9.81 -6.81 -10.20
C ASP A 104 9.79 -8.23 -10.79
N ARG A 105 8.60 -8.81 -10.98
CA ARG A 105 8.43 -10.19 -11.47
C ARG A 105 7.93 -10.29 -12.92
N THR A 106 7.62 -9.17 -13.56
CA THR A 106 7.08 -9.13 -14.92
C THR A 106 7.78 -8.07 -15.76
N ASP A 107 7.60 -8.12 -17.09
CA ASP A 107 8.04 -7.08 -18.02
C ASP A 107 6.96 -6.01 -18.29
N ASN A 108 5.82 -6.10 -17.63
CA ASN A 108 4.76 -5.11 -17.77
C ASN A 108 5.22 -3.73 -17.30
N THR A 109 4.69 -2.69 -17.91
CA THR A 109 5.05 -1.29 -17.64
C THR A 109 3.93 -0.48 -17.03
N LEU A 110 2.69 -1.01 -16.98
CA LEU A 110 1.53 -0.32 -16.42
C LEU A 110 0.74 -1.25 -15.50
N ALA A 111 0.43 -0.77 -14.30
CA ALA A 111 -0.36 -1.48 -13.30
C ALA A 111 -1.54 -0.60 -12.83
N PHE A 112 -2.72 -1.20 -12.81
CA PHE A 112 -3.95 -0.61 -12.28
C PHE A 112 -4.21 -1.21 -10.90
N THR A 113 -3.73 -0.55 -9.86
CA THR A 113 -3.82 -1.06 -8.49
C THR A 113 -5.17 -0.73 -7.85
N ALA A 114 -5.78 -1.72 -7.21
CA ALA A 114 -7.05 -1.56 -6.51
C ALA A 114 -7.09 -2.39 -5.23
N ILE A 115 -7.33 -1.76 -4.08
CA ILE A 115 -7.62 -2.44 -2.82
C ILE A 115 -9.11 -2.24 -2.51
N ASP A 116 -9.82 -3.30 -2.11
CA ASP A 116 -11.21 -3.20 -1.65
C ASP A 116 -11.29 -2.30 -0.40
N ALA A 117 -11.90 -1.14 -0.58
CA ALA A 117 -12.11 -0.15 0.48
C ALA A 117 -13.45 -0.36 1.22
N ARG A 118 -14.18 -1.44 0.92
CA ARG A 118 -15.54 -1.72 1.37
C ARG A 118 -16.55 -0.67 0.89
N MET A 119 -17.85 -0.92 1.09
CA MET A 119 -18.94 0.01 0.77
C MET A 119 -19.01 0.39 -0.72
N ASP A 120 -18.75 -0.58 -1.59
CA ASP A 120 -18.70 -0.44 -3.05
C ASP A 120 -17.60 0.51 -3.57
N GLU A 121 -16.60 0.81 -2.74
CA GLU A 121 -15.46 1.66 -3.06
C GLU A 121 -14.16 0.85 -3.12
N ILE A 122 -13.20 1.40 -3.87
CA ILE A 122 -11.84 0.91 -3.93
C ILE A 122 -10.84 2.04 -3.63
N PHE A 123 -9.73 1.70 -3.03
CA PHE A 123 -8.53 2.53 -3.11
C PHE A 123 -7.88 2.26 -4.45
N TRP A 124 -7.69 3.31 -5.22
CA TRP A 124 -7.28 3.24 -6.62
C TRP A 124 -6.02 4.03 -6.90
N GLY A 125 -5.13 3.47 -7.72
CA GLY A 125 -3.95 4.14 -8.24
C GLY A 125 -3.47 3.50 -9.53
N VAL A 126 -2.90 4.30 -10.43
CA VAL A 126 -2.29 3.82 -11.67
C VAL A 126 -0.79 4.08 -11.60
N TYR A 127 -0.01 3.05 -11.84
CA TYR A 127 1.45 3.12 -11.74
C TYR A 127 2.09 2.69 -13.05
N GLN A 128 3.16 3.39 -13.42
CA GLN A 128 4.05 2.96 -14.47
C GLN A 128 5.39 2.51 -13.89
N ARG A 129 6.06 1.63 -14.62
CA ARG A 129 7.45 1.26 -14.36
C ARG A 129 8.35 2.33 -14.96
N ASP A 130 9.12 3.04 -14.14
CA ASP A 130 10.08 4.02 -14.63
C ASP A 130 11.32 3.37 -15.28
N ALA A 131 12.20 4.19 -15.85
CA ALA A 131 13.42 3.72 -16.52
C ALA A 131 14.41 2.98 -15.59
N LEU A 132 14.27 3.14 -14.27
CA LEU A 132 15.08 2.48 -13.26
C LEU A 132 14.38 1.24 -12.67
N GLY A 133 13.17 0.90 -13.16
CA GLY A 133 12.39 -0.26 -12.73
C GLY A 133 11.54 -0.02 -11.49
N PHE A 134 11.30 1.24 -11.10
CA PHE A 134 10.48 1.56 -9.93
C PHE A 134 9.05 1.95 -10.31
N ALA A 135 8.13 1.70 -9.39
CA ALA A 135 6.75 2.12 -9.51
C ALA A 135 6.65 3.65 -9.35
N GLU A 136 6.18 4.31 -10.39
CA GLU A 136 5.90 5.74 -10.43
C GLU A 136 4.40 5.97 -10.57
N LEU A 137 3.81 6.77 -9.69
CA LEU A 137 2.39 7.09 -9.70
C LEU A 137 2.03 7.98 -10.89
N LEU A 138 1.04 7.58 -11.66
CA LEU A 138 0.44 8.40 -12.73
C LEU A 138 -0.85 9.06 -12.23
N GLY A 139 -0.82 10.38 -12.07
CA GLY A 139 -1.94 11.13 -11.50
C GLY A 139 -1.97 11.09 -9.98
N ASN A 140 -3.11 10.74 -9.38
CA ASN A 140 -3.31 10.71 -7.93
C ASN A 140 -3.92 9.38 -7.49
N GLU A 141 -3.58 8.95 -6.29
CA GLU A 141 -4.34 7.92 -5.61
C GLU A 141 -5.69 8.49 -5.12
N SER A 142 -6.71 7.64 -5.11
CA SER A 142 -8.05 8.05 -4.69
C SER A 142 -8.80 6.92 -3.99
N VAL A 143 -9.87 7.27 -3.28
CA VAL A 143 -10.95 6.36 -2.93
C VAL A 143 -12.16 6.72 -3.78
N THR A 144 -12.71 5.74 -4.49
CA THR A 144 -13.81 5.96 -5.42
C THR A 144 -14.71 4.72 -5.51
N PRO A 145 -16.03 4.87 -5.75
CA PRO A 145 -16.85 3.75 -6.15
C PRO A 145 -16.28 3.06 -7.39
N ALA A 146 -16.21 1.73 -7.39
CA ALA A 146 -15.66 0.96 -8.51
C ALA A 146 -16.36 1.30 -9.85
N ALA A 147 -17.66 1.56 -9.79
CA ALA A 147 -18.47 1.96 -10.96
C ALA A 147 -18.16 3.37 -11.50
N LEU A 148 -17.44 4.19 -10.75
CA LEU A 148 -17.07 5.55 -11.12
C LEU A 148 -15.58 5.72 -11.40
N VAL A 149 -14.83 4.62 -11.48
CA VAL A 149 -13.42 4.66 -11.86
C VAL A 149 -13.28 5.30 -13.25
N GLU A 150 -12.43 6.31 -13.31
CA GLU A 150 -12.01 6.97 -14.55
C GLU A 150 -10.50 6.87 -14.69
N CYS A 151 -10.03 6.62 -15.89
CA CYS A 151 -8.61 6.57 -16.19
C CYS A 151 -8.34 7.36 -17.47
N ALA A 152 -7.71 8.53 -17.31
CA ALA A 152 -7.28 9.36 -18.43
C ALA A 152 -5.94 8.90 -19.03
N ILE A 153 -5.25 7.95 -18.37
CA ILE A 153 -3.91 7.50 -18.75
C ILE A 153 -4.02 6.57 -19.94
N GLU A 154 -3.25 6.81 -20.99
CA GLU A 154 -3.19 5.96 -22.18
C GLU A 154 -2.34 4.71 -21.92
N GLY A 155 -2.62 3.64 -22.67
CA GLY A 155 -1.90 2.37 -22.60
C GLY A 155 -2.74 1.24 -22.02
N SER A 156 -2.17 0.03 -22.07
CA SER A 156 -2.75 -1.17 -21.51
C SER A 156 -1.84 -1.79 -20.46
N GLY A 157 -2.44 -2.39 -19.43
CA GLY A 157 -1.71 -2.97 -18.31
C GLY A 157 -2.49 -4.08 -17.61
N VAL A 158 -2.15 -4.34 -16.37
CA VAL A 158 -2.71 -5.44 -15.56
C VAL A 158 -3.36 -4.87 -14.32
N GLY A 159 -4.51 -5.41 -13.95
CA GLY A 159 -5.19 -5.11 -12.70
C GLY A 159 -4.54 -5.83 -11.52
N ILE A 160 -4.26 -5.12 -10.41
CA ILE A 160 -3.53 -5.68 -9.26
C ILE A 160 -4.26 -5.39 -7.96
N GLY A 161 -4.50 -6.43 -7.15
CA GLY A 161 -4.97 -6.33 -5.78
C GLY A 161 -6.43 -6.70 -5.55
N SER A 162 -6.85 -6.71 -4.27
CA SER A 162 -8.11 -7.27 -3.79
C SER A 162 -9.37 -6.62 -4.37
N GLY A 163 -9.29 -5.34 -4.76
CA GLY A 163 -10.40 -4.65 -5.43
C GLY A 163 -10.80 -5.29 -6.76
N TRP A 164 -9.84 -5.86 -7.47
CA TRP A 164 -10.10 -6.62 -8.69
C TRP A 164 -10.82 -7.95 -8.42
N GLY A 165 -10.54 -8.60 -7.31
CA GLY A 165 -11.25 -9.83 -6.93
C GLY A 165 -12.72 -9.61 -6.59
N VAL A 166 -13.07 -8.40 -6.13
CA VAL A 166 -14.44 -8.07 -5.72
C VAL A 166 -15.23 -7.38 -6.84
N TYR A 167 -14.59 -6.51 -7.63
CA TYR A 167 -15.24 -5.62 -8.60
C TYR A 167 -14.76 -5.82 -10.03
N ALA A 168 -14.25 -7.02 -10.38
CA ALA A 168 -13.63 -7.28 -11.68
C ALA A 168 -14.52 -6.91 -12.87
N ASP A 169 -15.78 -7.35 -12.88
CA ASP A 169 -16.71 -7.13 -14.00
C ASP A 169 -16.90 -5.63 -14.26
N VAL A 170 -17.11 -4.86 -13.17
CA VAL A 170 -17.32 -3.41 -13.27
C VAL A 170 -16.04 -2.70 -13.72
N LEU A 171 -14.88 -3.07 -13.16
CA LEU A 171 -13.60 -2.46 -13.51
C LEU A 171 -13.18 -2.80 -14.95
N MET A 172 -13.41 -4.03 -15.40
CA MET A 172 -13.13 -4.45 -16.78
C MET A 172 -14.02 -3.70 -17.78
N GLU A 173 -15.27 -3.44 -17.45
CA GLU A 173 -16.18 -2.62 -18.26
C GLU A 173 -15.72 -1.17 -18.32
N ARG A 174 -15.42 -0.56 -17.15
CA ARG A 174 -14.97 0.85 -17.03
C ARG A 174 -13.64 1.11 -17.76
N LEU A 175 -12.75 0.13 -17.74
CA LEU A 175 -11.42 0.21 -18.33
C LEU A 175 -11.32 -0.60 -19.65
N ALA A 176 -12.41 -0.75 -20.36
CA ALA A 176 -12.51 -1.57 -21.55
C ALA A 176 -11.34 -1.37 -22.53
N GLY A 177 -10.66 -2.47 -22.89
CA GLY A 177 -9.51 -2.47 -23.79
C GLY A 177 -8.17 -2.03 -23.18
N ARG A 178 -8.15 -1.61 -21.91
CA ARG A 178 -6.93 -1.16 -21.20
C ARG A 178 -6.37 -2.20 -20.25
N VAL A 179 -7.21 -3.09 -19.72
CA VAL A 179 -6.79 -4.15 -18.81
C VAL A 179 -6.84 -5.48 -19.52
N SER A 180 -5.70 -6.15 -19.64
CA SER A 180 -5.58 -7.45 -20.30
C SER A 180 -6.05 -8.60 -19.42
N HIS A 181 -5.73 -8.55 -18.14
CA HIS A 181 -6.11 -9.48 -17.07
C HIS A 181 -5.88 -8.83 -15.71
N TYR A 182 -6.22 -9.55 -14.64
CA TYR A 182 -5.98 -9.05 -13.27
C TYR A 182 -5.49 -10.16 -12.35
N GLU A 183 -4.83 -9.74 -11.25
CA GLU A 183 -4.32 -10.57 -10.18
C GLU A 183 -4.86 -10.05 -8.85
N SER A 184 -5.80 -10.78 -8.25
CA SER A 184 -6.49 -10.35 -7.02
C SER A 184 -5.72 -10.63 -5.74
N ASP A 185 -4.82 -11.61 -5.76
CA ASP A 185 -4.13 -12.12 -4.56
C ASP A 185 -2.81 -11.41 -4.25
N ASN A 186 -2.51 -10.34 -4.99
CA ASN A 186 -1.34 -9.52 -4.75
C ASN A 186 -1.54 -8.70 -3.47
N LEU A 187 -0.68 -8.94 -2.48
CA LEU A 187 -0.67 -8.24 -1.20
C LEU A 187 0.57 -7.33 -1.09
N PRO A 188 0.44 -6.15 -0.46
CA PRO A 188 1.60 -5.33 -0.17
C PRO A 188 2.53 -6.05 0.82
N ARG A 189 3.85 -5.89 0.62
CA ARG A 189 4.87 -6.56 1.41
C ARG A 189 5.93 -5.57 1.88
N ALA A 190 6.46 -5.78 3.08
CA ALA A 190 7.49 -4.94 3.66
C ALA A 190 8.79 -4.92 2.86
N ALA A 191 9.11 -5.97 2.11
CA ALA A 191 10.26 -6.00 1.20
C ALA A 191 10.20 -4.89 0.16
N LEU A 192 8.99 -4.64 -0.42
CA LEU A 192 8.78 -3.58 -1.41
C LEU A 192 8.71 -2.20 -0.75
N ILE A 193 8.15 -2.11 0.45
CA ILE A 193 8.23 -0.90 1.28
C ILE A 193 9.70 -0.56 1.57
N ALA A 194 10.53 -1.54 1.90
CA ALA A 194 11.97 -1.33 2.15
C ALA A 194 12.71 -0.85 0.89
N ARG A 195 12.43 -1.48 -0.27
CA ARG A 195 13.03 -1.09 -1.55
C ARG A 195 12.66 0.33 -1.97
N LEU A 196 11.37 0.66 -1.93
CA LEU A 196 10.87 2.00 -2.24
C LEU A 196 11.31 3.03 -1.18
N GLY A 197 11.35 2.62 0.09
CA GLY A 197 11.84 3.43 1.20
C GLY A 197 13.32 3.79 1.07
N ALA A 198 14.17 2.83 0.65
CA ALA A 198 15.58 3.08 0.40
C ALA A 198 15.77 4.12 -0.71
N ARG A 199 15.03 3.97 -1.84
CA ARG A 199 15.02 4.97 -2.90
C ARG A 199 14.52 6.33 -2.42
N GLY A 200 13.42 6.36 -1.67
CA GLY A 200 12.86 7.59 -1.12
C GLY A 200 13.85 8.31 -0.19
N PHE A 201 14.60 7.56 0.60
CA PHE A 201 15.66 8.12 1.44
C PHE A 201 16.77 8.77 0.61
N GLU A 202 17.25 8.09 -0.44
CA GLU A 202 18.27 8.62 -1.37
C GLU A 202 17.77 9.89 -2.10
N GLN A 203 16.45 10.01 -2.32
CA GLN A 203 15.81 11.17 -2.94
C GLN A 203 15.51 12.30 -1.93
N GLY A 204 15.83 12.13 -0.63
CA GLY A 204 15.57 13.14 0.39
C GLY A 204 14.10 13.22 0.83
N LEU A 205 13.30 12.16 0.61
CA LEU A 205 11.88 12.10 0.99
C LEU A 205 11.65 11.64 2.44
N ALA A 206 12.71 11.36 3.18
CA ALA A 206 12.60 11.02 4.59
C ALA A 206 12.16 12.25 5.41
N VAL A 207 11.26 12.03 6.33
CA VAL A 207 10.70 13.06 7.21
C VAL A 207 11.03 12.78 8.67
N PRO A 208 11.04 13.80 9.53
CA PRO A 208 11.06 13.60 10.99
C PRO A 208 9.87 12.77 11.46
N VAL A 209 10.02 12.06 12.56
CA VAL A 209 9.01 11.13 13.09
C VAL A 209 7.63 11.77 13.30
N GLU A 210 7.58 13.04 13.67
CA GLU A 210 6.35 13.81 13.90
C GLU A 210 5.52 14.00 12.62
N LEU A 211 6.17 13.95 11.46
CA LEU A 211 5.54 14.07 10.14
C LEU A 211 5.26 12.70 9.49
N ALA A 212 5.72 11.61 10.08
CA ALA A 212 5.46 10.24 9.61
C ALA A 212 4.03 9.83 9.99
N THR A 213 3.05 10.24 9.20
CA THR A 213 1.61 10.03 9.47
C THR A 213 0.95 9.15 8.41
N PRO A 214 -0.14 8.46 8.76
CA PRO A 214 -0.95 7.71 7.79
C PRO A 214 -1.56 8.62 6.73
N VAL A 215 -1.70 8.11 5.52
CA VAL A 215 -2.47 8.75 4.45
C VAL A 215 -3.91 8.24 4.47
N TYR A 216 -4.86 9.15 4.70
CA TYR A 216 -6.28 8.85 4.67
C TYR A 216 -6.90 9.42 3.41
N LEU A 217 -7.20 8.56 2.43
CA LEU A 217 -7.88 8.96 1.20
C LEU A 217 -9.40 9.13 1.39
N ARG A 218 -9.96 8.53 2.44
CA ARG A 218 -11.39 8.66 2.78
C ARG A 218 -11.57 9.70 3.88
N ASP A 219 -12.14 10.85 3.53
CA ASP A 219 -12.45 11.92 4.50
C ASP A 219 -13.70 11.61 5.35
N LYS A 220 -14.64 10.82 4.81
CA LYS A 220 -15.89 10.46 5.48
C LYS A 220 -15.93 8.99 5.85
N VAL A 221 -15.80 8.68 7.13
CA VAL A 221 -15.79 7.30 7.66
C VAL A 221 -17.19 6.67 7.68
N ALA A 222 -18.26 7.46 7.60
CA ALA A 222 -19.64 6.96 7.57
C ALA A 222 -20.54 7.87 6.75
N LYS A 223 -21.42 7.27 5.94
CA LYS A 223 -22.53 8.00 5.31
C LYS A 223 -23.47 8.50 6.41
N THR A 224 -23.86 9.75 6.35
CA THR A 224 -24.92 10.29 7.20
C THR A 224 -26.25 9.56 6.93
N GLU A 225 -27.19 9.63 7.84
CA GLU A 225 -28.50 8.99 7.65
C GLU A 225 -29.23 9.53 6.40
N ALA A 226 -29.04 10.81 6.09
CA ALA A 226 -29.58 11.45 4.89
C ALA A 226 -28.97 10.87 3.60
N GLU A 227 -27.65 10.68 3.56
CA GLU A 227 -26.92 10.09 2.43
C GLU A 227 -27.27 8.61 2.22
N ARG A 228 -27.53 7.85 3.31
CA ARG A 228 -28.01 6.46 3.22
C ARG A 228 -29.42 6.39 2.62
N ARG A 229 -30.32 7.29 3.02
CA ARG A 229 -31.69 7.39 2.46
C ARG A 229 -31.63 7.74 0.97
N GLN A 230 -30.83 8.70 0.58
CA GLN A 230 -30.67 9.12 -0.81
C GLN A 230 -30.09 8.01 -1.70
N THR A 231 -29.09 7.26 -1.21
CA THR A 231 -28.55 6.08 -1.91
C THR A 231 -29.63 4.99 -2.08
N ALA A 232 -30.44 4.74 -1.05
CA ALA A 232 -31.50 3.74 -1.11
C ALA A 232 -32.64 4.14 -2.06
N GLU A 233 -32.95 5.43 -2.21
CA GLU A 233 -33.93 5.93 -3.19
C GLU A 233 -33.43 5.80 -4.62
N ILE A 234 -32.16 6.14 -4.89
CA ILE A 234 -31.54 5.99 -6.21
C ILE A 234 -31.55 4.52 -6.65
N LEU A 235 -31.18 3.59 -5.76
CA LEU A 235 -31.21 2.15 -6.04
C LEU A 235 -32.62 1.62 -6.34
N LYS A 236 -33.65 2.15 -5.70
CA LYS A 236 -35.05 1.77 -5.98
C LYS A 236 -35.54 2.29 -7.33
N THR A 237 -35.04 3.43 -7.77
CA THR A 237 -35.45 4.06 -9.04
C THR A 237 -34.73 3.42 -10.24
N SER A 238 -33.57 2.76 -10.03
CA SER A 238 -32.81 2.08 -11.08
C SER A 238 -33.28 0.64 -11.34
N GLN A 239 -34.26 0.13 -10.61
CA GLN A 239 -34.83 -1.22 -10.77
C GLN A 239 -36.22 -1.20 -11.43
N VAL A 240 -36.67 -0.07 -11.98
CA VAL A 240 -37.89 0.11 -12.79
C VAL A 240 -37.46 0.48 -14.21
#